data_5052609bca5126c9286f6ed707354342
#
_entry.id   5052609bca5126c9286f6ed707354342
#
_cell.length_a   1.000
_cell.length_b   1.000
_cell.length_c   1.000
_cell.angle_alpha   90.00
_cell.angle_beta   90.00
_cell.angle_gamma   90.00
#
_symmetry.space_group_name_H-M   'P 1'
#
loop_
_entity.id
_entity.type
_entity.pdbx_description
1 polymer ?
#
loop_
_entity_poly.entity_id
_entity_poly.type
_entity_poly.pdbx_seq_one_letter_code
_entity_poly.pdbx_strand_id
1 'polypeptide(L)' 'MISPFGSVLNTRESYSRFHQRKFTEVEVQFDNEDPAWIPLNTLLAMRSIYNKE' A
#
# COMPACT_ATOMS: atom_id res chain seq x y z
N MET A 1 -14.43 9.33 -6.10
CA MET A 1 -14.34 7.88 -6.37
C MET A 1 -13.90 7.15 -5.13
N ILE A 2 -14.59 6.09 -4.79
CA ILE A 2 -14.25 5.28 -3.64
C ILE A 2 -13.25 4.22 -4.06
N SER A 3 -12.09 4.22 -3.40
CA SER A 3 -11.07 3.23 -3.68
C SER A 3 -11.39 1.95 -2.90
N PRO A 4 -11.32 0.78 -3.54
CA PRO A 4 -11.50 -0.47 -2.81
C PRO A 4 -10.41 -0.70 -1.77
N PHE A 5 -9.33 0.07 -1.84
CA PHE A 5 -8.23 -0.04 -0.89
C PHE A 5 -8.31 0.98 0.23
N GLY A 6 -9.39 1.78 0.26
CA GLY A 6 -9.53 2.79 1.28
C GLY A 6 -8.74 4.05 0.96
N SER A 7 -8.30 4.72 2.00
CA SER A 7 -7.61 6.01 1.87
C SER A 7 -6.15 5.89 2.26
N VAL A 8 -5.29 6.54 1.48
CA VAL A 8 -3.87 6.64 1.81
C VAL A 8 -3.69 7.79 2.79
N LEU A 9 -3.16 7.50 3.97
CA LEU A 9 -2.96 8.48 5.02
C LEU A 9 -1.56 9.07 5.01
N ASN A 10 -0.55 8.23 4.84
CA ASN A 10 0.84 8.65 4.91
C ASN A 10 1.70 7.80 4.01
N THR A 11 2.92 8.27 3.77
CA THR A 11 3.93 7.50 3.07
C THR A 11 5.24 7.59 3.85
N ARG A 12 6.10 6.61 3.68
CA ARG A 12 7.43 6.62 4.28
C ARG A 12 8.36 5.72 3.50
N GLU A 13 9.66 5.94 3.69
CA GLU A 13 10.67 5.05 3.12
C GLU A 13 11.12 4.06 4.17
N SER A 14 11.30 2.82 3.75
CA SER A 14 11.82 1.75 4.60
C SER A 14 12.96 1.05 3.87
N TYR A 15 13.69 0.22 4.60
CA TYR A 15 14.80 -0.51 4.01
C TYR A 15 14.54 -2.01 4.13
N SER A 16 14.66 -2.71 3.00
CA SER A 16 14.51 -4.15 2.98
C SER A 16 15.88 -4.80 3.08
N ARG A 17 16.11 -5.49 4.19
CA ARG A 17 17.35 -6.23 4.35
C ARG A 17 17.46 -7.38 3.37
N PHE A 18 16.33 -7.98 3.07
CA PHE A 18 16.28 -9.11 2.15
C PHE A 18 16.72 -8.71 0.74
N HIS A 19 16.19 -7.58 0.26
CA HIS A 19 16.52 -7.08 -1.07
C HIS A 19 17.67 -6.08 -1.05
N GLN A 20 18.12 -5.68 0.13
CA GLN A 20 19.22 -4.73 0.31
C GLN A 20 18.98 -3.43 -0.43
N ARG A 21 17.76 -2.90 -0.29
CA ARG A 21 17.43 -1.64 -0.94
C ARG A 21 16.26 -0.97 -0.22
N LYS A 22 16.11 0.32 -0.49
CA LYS A 22 14.99 1.08 0.05
C LYS A 22 13.73 0.79 -0.75
N PHE A 23 12.61 0.93 -0.06
CA PHE A 23 11.31 0.84 -0.73
C PHE A 23 10.35 1.79 -0.03
N THR A 24 9.25 2.11 -0.73
CA THR A 24 8.24 3.01 -0.21
C THR A 24 7.09 2.21 0.37
N GLU A 25 6.66 2.60 1.58
CA GLU A 25 5.45 2.06 2.19
C GLU A 25 4.40 3.13 2.28
N VAL A 26 3.14 2.72 2.20
CA VAL A 26 2.01 3.62 2.38
C VAL A 26 1.15 3.14 3.53
N GLU A 27 0.66 4.09 4.31
CA GLU A 27 -0.29 3.79 5.37
C GLU A 27 -1.69 3.92 4.82
N VAL A 28 -2.45 2.84 4.86
CA VAL A 28 -3.77 2.78 4.23
C VAL A 28 -4.82 2.46 5.29
N GLN A 29 -5.90 3.21 5.27
CA GLN A 29 -7.07 2.97 6.11
C GLN A 29 -8.08 2.20 5.29
N PHE A 30 -8.37 0.96 5.72
CA PHE A 30 -9.37 0.12 5.08
C PHE A 30 -10.65 0.16 5.89
N ASP A 31 -11.68 0.78 5.37
CA ASP A 31 -13.00 0.82 6.00
C ASP A 31 -12.89 1.09 7.51
N ASN A 32 -13.34 0.14 8.34
CA ASN A 32 -13.36 0.29 9.79
C ASN A 32 -12.20 -0.38 10.49
N GLU A 33 -11.20 -0.81 9.74
CA GLU A 33 -10.04 -1.47 10.34
C GLU A 33 -8.96 -0.46 10.68
N ASP A 34 -8.03 -0.88 11.52
CA ASP A 34 -6.90 -0.03 11.87
C ASP A 34 -6.02 0.18 10.64
N PRO A 35 -5.40 1.37 10.52
CA PRO A 35 -4.48 1.62 9.41
C PRO A 35 -3.32 0.63 9.41
N ALA A 36 -2.86 0.29 8.23
CA ALA A 36 -1.76 -0.64 8.07
C ALA A 36 -0.75 -0.09 7.08
N TRP A 37 0.52 -0.38 7.32
CA TRP A 37 1.59 -0.01 6.40
C TRP A 37 1.80 -1.12 5.39
N ILE A 38 1.70 -0.78 4.11
CA ILE A 38 1.77 -1.73 3.02
C ILE A 38 2.82 -1.24 2.03
N PRO A 39 3.72 -2.13 1.55
CA PRO A 39 4.66 -1.71 0.50
C PRO A 39 3.90 -1.19 -0.72
N LEU A 40 4.39 -0.10 -1.28
CA LEU A 40 3.72 0.51 -2.42
C LEU A 40 3.56 -0.46 -3.57
N ASN A 41 4.57 -1.29 -3.84
CA ASN A 41 4.49 -2.26 -4.92
C ASN A 41 3.36 -3.26 -4.68
N THR A 42 3.15 -3.65 -3.43
CA THR A 42 2.06 -4.56 -3.09
C THR A 42 0.72 -3.90 -3.35
N LEU A 43 0.58 -2.64 -2.95
CA LEU A 43 -0.66 -1.91 -3.16
C LEU A 43 -0.96 -1.76 -4.64
N LEU A 44 0.06 -1.46 -5.45
CA LEU A 44 -0.14 -1.32 -6.90
C LEU A 44 -0.53 -2.65 -7.53
N ALA A 45 0.05 -3.75 -7.07
CA ALA A 45 -0.31 -5.07 -7.58
C ALA A 45 -1.76 -5.40 -7.25
N MET A 46 -2.20 -5.10 -6.03
CA MET A 46 -3.58 -5.32 -5.64
C MET A 46 -4.53 -4.48 -6.50
N ARG A 47 -4.18 -3.22 -6.72
CA ARG A 47 -4.99 -2.35 -7.54
C ARG A 47 -5.11 -2.89 -8.96
N SER A 48 -4.01 -3.40 -9.51
CA SER A 48 -4.03 -3.96 -10.85
C SER A 48 -4.99 -5.13 -10.96
N ILE A 49 -5.03 -5.97 -9.93
CA ILE A 49 -5.93 -7.11 -9.91
C ILE A 49 -7.37 -6.65 -9.90
N TYR A 50 -7.70 -5.66 -9.07
CA TYR A 50 -9.05 -5.16 -8.96
C TYR A 50 -9.52 -4.41 -10.19
N ASN A 51 -8.61 -3.75 -10.89
CA ASN A 51 -8.95 -2.94 -12.06
C ASN A 51 -8.89 -3.73 -13.36
N LYS A 52 -8.63 -5.00 -13.29
CA LYS A 52 -8.54 -5.83 -14.46
C LYS A 52 -9.95 -6.16 -14.94
N GLU A 53 -10.24 -5.80 -16.14
CA GLU A 53 -11.54 -6.06 -16.75
C GLU A 53 -11.39 -6.88 -18.00
#